data_5baa054e349530e32b118b026ecd539a
#
_entry.id   5baa054e349530e32b118b026ecd539a
#
_cell.length_a   1.000
_cell.length_b   1.000
_cell.length_c   1.000
_cell.angle_alpha   90.00
_cell.angle_beta   90.00
_cell.angle_gamma   90.00
#
_symmetry.space_group_name_H-M   'P 1'
#
loop_
_entity.id
_entity.type
_entity.pdbx_description
1 polymer ?
#
loop_
_entity_poly.entity_id
_entity_poly.type
_entity_poly.pdbx_seq_one_letter_code
_entity_poly.pdbx_strand_id
1 'polypeptide(L)'
;MRAEGQKVLTEAQIGALSGLQTGMQVGRAELQTAADKLVGSGLFSTVKYDFKTRVDGVALTFHVAESPRLPAYYDNFPWFGDSELNDAIRARLPFFDGTLPEGGSVVDQAAEAIRGLLATHELDFAVQHQVAANPLSDGNIQQFSIEGAPLKIASLSFGDASLGTSSGVESRLSDVVGKPYSRIAIDVFLAEQVRPVYWKQGYLQVKLGPPEVRLSGPPSEKLPSEIPVFVPVKAGAIYHIAAATWTGNDVLSSISLDSFLGLKAGALADGMEFEGGLERIRDEYGRRGYLDATVQPETSYNEAAHTVSYKIRVSEGTQYHMGGWVVTGLSTNGEQRVRTAFPIASGDIFDKMRYQDFLIALQNHAKAILGELPIHYETVGHWLKPDPEKKTVDVLLDFK
;
A
#
# COMPACT_ATOMS: atom_id res chain seq x y z
N MET A 1 -0.08 -3.26 39.78
CA MET A 1 0.07 -3.88 38.49
C MET A 1 1.19 -3.15 37.73
N ARG A 2 2.01 -3.88 36.97
CA ARG A 2 3.07 -3.35 36.09
C ARG A 2 2.92 -3.95 34.69
N ALA A 3 3.48 -3.30 33.70
CA ALA A 3 3.63 -3.84 32.36
C ALA A 3 5.07 -3.65 31.88
N GLU A 4 5.59 -4.61 31.13
CA GLU A 4 6.95 -4.61 30.56
C GLU A 4 6.89 -5.02 29.09
N GLY A 5 7.72 -4.41 28.26
CA GLY A 5 7.81 -4.67 26.81
C GLY A 5 6.93 -3.78 25.93
N GLN A 6 6.09 -2.92 26.53
CA GLN A 6 5.33 -1.91 25.81
C GLN A 6 6.28 -0.84 25.21
N LYS A 7 5.88 -0.28 24.08
CA LYS A 7 6.62 0.77 23.37
C LYS A 7 5.84 2.08 23.25
N VAL A 8 4.54 1.98 23.03
CA VAL A 8 3.64 3.11 22.78
C VAL A 8 2.61 3.25 23.89
N LEU A 9 2.07 2.13 24.38
CA LEU A 9 1.05 2.15 25.42
C LEU A 9 1.66 2.33 26.81
N THR A 10 0.99 3.09 27.68
CA THR A 10 1.37 3.25 29.06
C THR A 10 0.87 2.08 29.92
N GLU A 11 1.50 1.85 31.08
CA GLU A 11 1.03 0.84 32.06
C GLU A 11 -0.42 1.08 32.50
N ALA A 12 -0.83 2.34 32.63
CA ALA A 12 -2.20 2.71 32.98
C ALA A 12 -3.21 2.31 31.91
N GLN A 13 -2.86 2.49 30.62
CA GLN A 13 -3.68 2.08 29.50
C GLN A 13 -3.79 0.57 29.38
N ILE A 14 -2.69 -0.16 29.59
CA ILE A 14 -2.69 -1.63 29.61
C ILE A 14 -3.54 -2.13 30.78
N GLY A 15 -3.46 -1.46 31.94
CA GLY A 15 -4.30 -1.74 33.09
C GLY A 15 -5.80 -1.58 32.77
N ALA A 16 -6.17 -0.48 32.17
CA ALA A 16 -7.54 -0.22 31.76
C ALA A 16 -8.05 -1.27 30.76
N LEU A 17 -7.24 -1.62 29.75
CA LEU A 17 -7.55 -2.64 28.75
C LEU A 17 -7.71 -4.05 29.36
N SER A 18 -6.93 -4.39 30.39
CA SER A 18 -7.04 -5.67 31.09
C SER A 18 -8.36 -5.83 31.87
N GLY A 19 -9.00 -4.70 32.21
CA GLY A 19 -10.20 -4.65 33.04
C GLY A 19 -9.93 -4.89 34.53
N LEU A 20 -8.67 -4.96 34.96
CA LEU A 20 -8.29 -5.11 36.37
C LEU A 20 -8.20 -3.75 37.05
N GLN A 21 -8.73 -3.68 38.26
CA GLN A 21 -8.66 -2.48 39.12
C GLN A 21 -7.93 -2.76 40.42
N THR A 22 -7.26 -1.75 40.97
CA THR A 22 -6.63 -1.85 42.25
C THR A 22 -7.70 -2.12 43.33
N GLY A 23 -7.44 -3.12 44.21
CA GLY A 23 -8.38 -3.56 45.26
C GLY A 23 -9.39 -4.65 44.79
N MET A 24 -9.36 -5.05 43.53
CA MET A 24 -10.17 -6.16 43.03
C MET A 24 -9.63 -7.50 43.59
N GLN A 25 -10.53 -8.38 44.01
CA GLN A 25 -10.13 -9.76 44.34
C GLN A 25 -9.87 -10.53 43.05
N VAL A 26 -8.65 -11.07 42.92
CA VAL A 26 -8.23 -11.77 41.68
C VAL A 26 -7.72 -13.17 42.03
N GLY A 27 -8.22 -14.15 41.25
CA GLY A 27 -7.68 -15.49 41.21
C GLY A 27 -7.07 -15.78 39.83
N ARG A 28 -6.68 -17.02 39.59
CA ARG A 28 -6.15 -17.41 38.26
C ARG A 28 -7.08 -17.16 37.09
N ALA A 29 -8.38 -17.37 37.29
CA ALA A 29 -9.38 -17.17 36.26
C ALA A 29 -9.49 -15.71 35.84
N GLU A 30 -9.48 -14.79 36.78
CA GLU A 30 -9.54 -13.35 36.51
C GLU A 30 -8.25 -12.86 35.84
N LEU A 31 -7.08 -13.38 36.23
CA LEU A 31 -5.81 -13.05 35.59
C LEU A 31 -5.75 -13.57 34.16
N GLN A 32 -6.25 -14.80 33.91
CA GLN A 32 -6.33 -15.34 32.57
C GLN A 32 -7.31 -14.52 31.69
N THR A 33 -8.49 -14.21 32.22
CA THR A 33 -9.47 -13.36 31.52
C THR A 33 -8.88 -11.99 31.17
N ALA A 34 -8.08 -11.41 32.04
CA ALA A 34 -7.41 -10.13 31.79
C ALA A 34 -6.36 -10.26 30.66
N ALA A 35 -5.57 -11.34 30.66
CA ALA A 35 -4.62 -11.62 29.60
C ALA A 35 -5.35 -11.86 28.26
N ASP A 36 -6.44 -12.61 28.27
CA ASP A 36 -7.25 -12.88 27.08
C ASP A 36 -7.89 -11.61 26.50
N LYS A 37 -8.32 -10.68 27.36
CA LYS A 37 -8.80 -9.35 26.94
C LYS A 37 -7.69 -8.54 26.26
N LEU A 38 -6.48 -8.56 26.79
CA LEU A 38 -5.35 -7.86 26.19
C LEU A 38 -5.02 -8.47 24.82
N VAL A 39 -4.98 -9.79 24.69
CA VAL A 39 -4.79 -10.45 23.38
C VAL A 39 -5.94 -10.15 22.44
N GLY A 40 -7.18 -10.31 22.90
CA GLY A 40 -8.38 -10.05 22.13
C GLY A 40 -8.57 -8.58 21.69
N SER A 41 -7.84 -7.66 22.32
CA SER A 41 -7.80 -6.27 21.89
C SER A 41 -7.16 -6.08 20.49
N GLY A 42 -6.27 -7.00 20.07
CA GLY A 42 -5.47 -6.90 18.87
C GLY A 42 -4.19 -6.06 19.05
N LEU A 43 -4.06 -5.31 20.14
CA LEU A 43 -2.93 -4.41 20.39
C LEU A 43 -1.64 -5.14 20.74
N PHE A 44 -1.72 -6.42 21.08
CA PHE A 44 -0.57 -7.22 21.52
C PHE A 44 -0.49 -8.54 20.73
N SER A 45 0.68 -8.81 20.18
CA SER A 45 1.00 -10.09 19.53
C SER A 45 1.33 -11.18 20.56
N THR A 46 1.77 -10.77 21.75
CA THR A 46 2.07 -11.67 22.86
C THR A 46 1.71 -11.02 24.18
N VAL A 47 1.03 -11.78 25.04
CA VAL A 47 0.76 -11.40 26.43
C VAL A 47 1.11 -12.59 27.32
N LYS A 48 2.01 -12.37 28.26
CA LYS A 48 2.33 -13.29 29.36
C LYS A 48 2.17 -12.53 30.66
N TYR A 49 1.98 -13.21 31.77
CA TYR A 49 1.92 -12.56 33.07
C TYR A 49 2.59 -13.38 34.17
N ASP A 50 3.17 -12.66 35.10
CA ASP A 50 3.69 -13.17 36.38
C ASP A 50 2.93 -12.51 37.52
N PHE A 51 2.75 -13.24 38.62
CA PHE A 51 2.22 -12.66 39.83
C PHE A 51 2.96 -13.14 41.07
N LYS A 52 3.06 -12.26 42.05
CA LYS A 52 3.64 -12.57 43.39
C LYS A 52 2.62 -12.22 44.46
N THR A 53 2.28 -13.20 45.28
CA THR A 53 1.42 -12.98 46.46
C THR A 53 2.21 -12.25 47.52
N ARG A 54 1.63 -11.20 48.09
CA ARG A 54 2.16 -10.39 49.19
C ARG A 54 1.14 -10.36 50.33
N VAL A 55 1.55 -9.86 51.49
CA VAL A 55 0.66 -9.73 52.65
C VAL A 55 -0.51 -8.78 52.38
N ASP A 56 -0.28 -7.78 51.51
CA ASP A 56 -1.20 -6.72 51.17
C ASP A 56 -1.92 -6.95 49.79
N GLY A 57 -1.71 -8.12 49.20
CA GLY A 57 -2.39 -8.45 47.93
C GLY A 57 -1.52 -9.19 46.90
N VAL A 58 -1.84 -9.00 45.65
CA VAL A 58 -1.12 -9.62 44.49
C VAL A 58 -0.41 -8.54 43.68
N ALA A 59 0.90 -8.69 43.53
CA ALA A 59 1.68 -7.90 42.60
C ALA A 59 1.68 -8.62 41.22
N LEU A 60 1.04 -8.03 40.22
CA LEU A 60 0.91 -8.55 38.85
C LEU A 60 1.84 -7.78 37.91
N THR A 61 2.52 -8.50 37.04
CA THR A 61 3.29 -7.94 35.91
C THR A 61 2.85 -8.62 34.62
N PHE A 62 2.42 -7.83 33.63
CA PHE A 62 2.22 -8.27 32.27
C PHE A 62 3.50 -8.07 31.47
N HIS A 63 3.91 -9.10 30.72
CA HIS A 63 4.97 -9.04 29.72
C HIS A 63 4.31 -9.06 28.36
N VAL A 64 4.39 -7.94 27.65
CA VAL A 64 3.67 -7.74 26.40
C VAL A 64 4.61 -7.46 25.22
N ALA A 65 4.19 -7.87 24.02
CA ALA A 65 4.76 -7.38 22.78
C ALA A 65 3.62 -6.73 21.96
N GLU A 66 3.78 -5.45 21.66
CA GLU A 66 2.77 -4.73 20.88
C GLU A 66 2.71 -5.23 19.42
N SER A 67 1.49 -5.32 18.88
CA SER A 67 1.26 -5.62 17.46
C SER A 67 1.62 -4.43 16.58
N PRO A 68 1.99 -4.64 15.31
CA PRO A 68 2.05 -3.57 14.33
C PRO A 68 0.71 -2.82 14.25
N ARG A 69 0.78 -1.54 13.94
CA ARG A 69 -0.40 -0.69 13.78
C ARG A 69 -0.46 -0.11 12.40
N LEU A 70 -1.66 0.01 11.88
CA LEU A 70 -1.98 0.56 10.58
C LEU A 70 -2.64 1.93 10.73
N PRO A 71 -2.36 2.90 9.84
CA PRO A 71 -3.09 4.17 9.81
C PRO A 71 -4.58 3.93 9.60
N ALA A 72 -5.41 4.63 10.38
CA ALA A 72 -6.85 4.65 10.16
C ALA A 72 -7.16 5.46 8.89
N TYR A 73 -8.03 4.94 8.05
CA TYR A 73 -8.45 5.56 6.80
C TYR A 73 -9.98 5.49 6.68
N TYR A 74 -10.60 6.61 6.34
CA TYR A 74 -12.06 6.75 6.27
C TYR A 74 -12.49 6.93 4.82
N ASP A 75 -13.12 5.90 4.24
CA ASP A 75 -13.38 5.88 2.80
C ASP A 75 -14.59 6.75 2.41
N ASN A 76 -15.79 6.40 2.87
CA ASN A 76 -17.02 7.00 2.34
C ASN A 76 -17.85 7.73 3.41
N PHE A 77 -17.21 8.64 4.15
CA PHE A 77 -17.83 9.48 5.17
C PHE A 77 -17.92 10.96 4.73
N PRO A 78 -18.79 11.32 3.76
CA PRO A 78 -18.78 12.65 3.16
C PRO A 78 -19.27 13.77 4.10
N TRP A 79 -19.80 13.43 5.26
CA TRP A 79 -20.34 14.40 6.24
C TRP A 79 -19.30 14.91 7.22
N PHE A 80 -18.20 14.14 7.41
CA PHE A 80 -17.23 14.37 8.46
C PHE A 80 -15.82 14.44 7.90
N GLY A 81 -15.02 15.34 8.45
CA GLY A 81 -13.59 15.35 8.24
C GLY A 81 -12.90 14.31 9.11
N ASP A 82 -11.67 13.93 8.73
CA ASP A 82 -10.87 12.95 9.47
C ASP A 82 -10.67 13.35 10.94
N SER A 83 -10.58 14.66 11.23
CA SER A 83 -10.47 15.15 12.61
C SER A 83 -11.65 14.77 13.47
N GLU A 84 -12.87 14.94 12.96
CA GLU A 84 -14.10 14.63 13.68
C GLU A 84 -14.24 13.12 13.93
N LEU A 85 -13.91 12.31 12.93
CA LEU A 85 -13.91 10.85 13.04
C LEU A 85 -12.84 10.38 14.05
N ASN A 86 -11.64 10.96 13.99
CA ASN A 86 -10.57 10.70 14.96
C ASN A 86 -11.00 11.08 16.39
N ASP A 87 -11.66 12.21 16.57
CA ASP A 87 -12.11 12.68 17.87
C ASP A 87 -13.21 11.77 18.46
N ALA A 88 -14.12 11.27 17.62
CA ALA A 88 -15.11 10.29 18.02
C ALA A 88 -14.45 8.99 18.52
N ILE A 89 -13.41 8.51 17.81
CA ILE A 89 -12.66 7.34 18.24
C ILE A 89 -11.91 7.62 19.54
N ARG A 90 -11.22 8.77 19.68
CA ARG A 90 -10.50 9.14 20.91
C ARG A 90 -11.40 9.25 22.13
N ALA A 91 -12.60 9.72 21.96
CA ALA A 91 -13.58 9.77 23.05
C ALA A 91 -13.87 8.39 23.66
N ARG A 92 -13.81 7.32 22.85
CA ARG A 92 -13.99 5.92 23.29
C ARG A 92 -12.67 5.22 23.61
N LEU A 93 -11.62 5.51 22.85
CA LEU A 93 -10.29 4.93 22.92
C LEU A 93 -9.24 6.04 23.14
N PRO A 94 -9.04 6.49 24.40
CA PRO A 94 -8.16 7.63 24.69
C PRO A 94 -6.69 7.47 24.27
N PHE A 95 -6.25 6.23 23.95
CA PHE A 95 -4.92 5.93 23.46
C PHE A 95 -4.82 5.98 21.91
N PHE A 96 -5.90 6.27 21.22
CA PHE A 96 -5.90 6.34 19.77
C PHE A 96 -5.09 7.53 19.26
N ASP A 97 -4.06 7.25 18.49
CA ASP A 97 -3.10 8.20 17.92
C ASP A 97 -3.24 8.36 16.38
N GLY A 98 -4.30 7.82 15.79
CA GLY A 98 -4.51 7.75 14.35
C GLY A 98 -4.16 6.39 13.76
N THR A 99 -3.69 5.45 14.60
CA THR A 99 -3.33 4.09 14.18
C THR A 99 -4.07 3.03 14.98
N LEU A 100 -4.34 1.88 14.35
CA LEU A 100 -5.05 0.73 14.93
C LEU A 100 -4.36 -0.57 14.54
N PRO A 101 -4.53 -1.65 15.32
CA PRO A 101 -4.04 -2.97 14.91
C PRO A 101 -4.82 -3.49 13.70
N GLU A 102 -4.35 -4.56 13.07
CA GLU A 102 -5.02 -5.20 11.92
C GLU A 102 -6.41 -5.78 12.26
N GLY A 103 -6.65 -6.10 13.54
CA GLY A 103 -7.92 -6.64 14.00
C GLY A 103 -8.02 -6.64 15.52
N GLY A 104 -9.11 -7.17 16.04
CA GLY A 104 -9.39 -7.27 17.46
C GLY A 104 -10.42 -6.24 17.96
N SER A 105 -10.83 -6.41 19.20
CA SER A 105 -11.97 -5.64 19.78
C SER A 105 -11.75 -4.13 19.80
N VAL A 106 -10.50 -3.65 19.67
CA VAL A 106 -10.20 -2.21 19.60
C VAL A 106 -10.64 -1.63 18.26
N VAL A 107 -10.50 -2.38 17.17
CA VAL A 107 -10.97 -1.93 15.84
C VAL A 107 -12.48 -1.92 15.80
N ASP A 108 -13.15 -2.94 16.38
CA ASP A 108 -14.62 -2.98 16.51
C ASP A 108 -15.13 -1.77 17.33
N GLN A 109 -14.44 -1.43 18.42
CA GLN A 109 -14.79 -0.27 19.26
C GLN A 109 -14.58 1.06 18.50
N ALA A 110 -13.59 1.15 17.62
CA ALA A 110 -13.42 2.31 16.77
C ALA A 110 -14.58 2.43 15.75
N ALA A 111 -14.98 1.33 15.12
CA ALA A 111 -16.14 1.30 14.23
C ALA A 111 -17.43 1.72 14.95
N GLU A 112 -17.67 1.23 16.18
CA GLU A 112 -18.81 1.62 17.01
C GLU A 112 -18.75 3.09 17.43
N ALA A 113 -17.57 3.66 17.66
CA ALA A 113 -17.41 5.10 17.94
C ALA A 113 -17.84 5.96 16.74
N ILE A 114 -17.41 5.57 15.53
CA ILE A 114 -17.81 6.23 14.29
C ILE A 114 -19.33 6.09 14.09
N ARG A 115 -19.90 4.89 14.30
CA ARG A 115 -21.34 4.66 14.24
C ARG A 115 -22.11 5.54 15.23
N GLY A 116 -21.57 5.70 16.44
CA GLY A 116 -22.13 6.63 17.43
C GLY A 116 -22.15 8.07 16.93
N LEU A 117 -21.10 8.53 16.27
CA LEU A 117 -21.06 9.86 15.65
C LEU A 117 -22.11 9.99 14.54
N LEU A 118 -22.22 9.00 13.64
CA LEU A 118 -23.24 8.97 12.60
C LEU A 118 -24.65 9.10 13.21
N ALA A 119 -24.93 8.34 14.27
CA ALA A 119 -26.24 8.36 14.95
C ALA A 119 -26.58 9.73 15.57
N THR A 120 -25.61 10.52 16.03
CA THR A 120 -25.85 11.89 16.52
C THR A 120 -26.34 12.84 15.42
N HIS A 121 -26.15 12.46 14.16
CA HIS A 121 -26.61 13.19 12.98
C HIS A 121 -27.77 12.50 12.25
N GLU A 122 -28.49 11.61 12.95
CA GLU A 122 -29.62 10.84 12.39
C GLU A 122 -29.25 9.95 11.18
N LEU A 123 -27.97 9.57 11.08
CA LEU A 123 -27.44 8.70 10.04
C LEU A 123 -27.32 7.26 10.58
N ASP A 124 -28.24 6.39 10.18
CA ASP A 124 -28.25 5.00 10.63
C ASP A 124 -27.57 4.09 9.58
N PHE A 125 -26.24 4.03 9.64
CA PHE A 125 -25.43 3.18 8.77
C PHE A 125 -24.57 2.21 9.61
N ALA A 126 -24.41 0.99 9.11
CA ALA A 126 -23.42 0.07 9.64
C ALA A 126 -22.01 0.52 9.20
N VAL A 127 -21.09 0.57 10.16
CA VAL A 127 -19.67 0.86 9.90
C VAL A 127 -18.92 -0.45 9.84
N GLN A 128 -18.28 -0.71 8.70
CA GLN A 128 -17.42 -1.86 8.47
C GLN A 128 -15.96 -1.42 8.53
N HIS A 129 -15.06 -2.39 8.76
CA HIS A 129 -13.62 -2.16 8.70
C HIS A 129 -12.91 -3.35 8.06
N GLN A 130 -11.79 -3.07 7.39
CA GLN A 130 -10.93 -4.08 6.79
C GLN A 130 -9.50 -3.55 6.63
N VAL A 131 -8.55 -4.47 6.53
CA VAL A 131 -7.19 -4.13 6.09
C VAL A 131 -7.20 -4.01 4.56
N ALA A 132 -6.70 -2.90 4.05
CA ALA A 132 -6.56 -2.63 2.63
C ALA A 132 -5.17 -2.08 2.31
N ALA A 133 -4.75 -2.19 1.04
CA ALA A 133 -3.53 -1.53 0.59
C ALA A 133 -3.70 0.00 0.67
N ASN A 134 -2.63 0.69 1.07
CA ASN A 134 -2.65 2.14 1.08
C ASN A 134 -2.62 2.69 -0.35
N PRO A 135 -3.61 3.49 -0.79
CA PRO A 135 -3.66 3.99 -2.17
C PRO A 135 -2.58 5.04 -2.49
N LEU A 136 -1.92 5.59 -1.48
CA LEU A 136 -0.99 6.72 -1.64
C LEU A 136 0.47 6.38 -1.34
N SER A 137 0.74 5.23 -0.72
CA SER A 137 2.09 4.81 -0.32
C SER A 137 2.16 3.28 -0.14
N ASP A 138 3.37 2.77 -0.02
CA ASP A 138 3.58 1.36 0.35
C ASP A 138 3.01 1.06 1.73
N GLY A 139 2.48 -0.15 1.90
CA GLY A 139 1.93 -0.66 3.15
C GLY A 139 0.40 -0.77 3.15
N ASN A 140 -0.14 -1.02 4.34
CA ASN A 140 -1.56 -1.24 4.55
C ASN A 140 -2.17 -0.15 5.43
N ILE A 141 -3.49 -0.01 5.33
CA ILE A 141 -4.33 0.87 6.15
C ILE A 141 -5.42 0.06 6.84
N GLN A 142 -5.91 0.55 7.97
CA GLN A 142 -7.16 0.10 8.57
C GLN A 142 -8.29 0.95 8.00
N GLN A 143 -8.94 0.45 6.95
CA GLN A 143 -10.02 1.15 6.26
C GLN A 143 -11.33 1.00 7.02
N PHE A 144 -12.02 2.12 7.26
CA PHE A 144 -13.41 2.17 7.69
C PHE A 144 -14.30 2.62 6.53
N SER A 145 -15.47 2.01 6.41
CA SER A 145 -16.47 2.35 5.40
C SER A 145 -17.88 2.13 5.95
N ILE A 146 -18.87 2.80 5.34
CA ILE A 146 -20.27 2.54 5.60
C ILE A 146 -20.88 1.70 4.49
N GLU A 147 -21.79 0.79 4.87
CA GLU A 147 -22.52 -0.04 3.93
C GLU A 147 -23.83 0.65 3.52
N GLY A 148 -24.15 0.58 2.23
CA GLY A 148 -25.47 0.96 1.73
C GLY A 148 -25.73 2.45 1.52
N ALA A 149 -24.70 3.31 1.55
CA ALA A 149 -24.85 4.71 1.16
C ALA A 149 -24.64 4.90 -0.35
N PRO A 150 -25.68 4.99 -1.18
CA PRO A 150 -25.54 5.07 -2.64
C PRO A 150 -25.27 6.51 -3.10
N LEU A 151 -24.39 7.21 -2.42
CA LEU A 151 -23.98 8.56 -2.82
C LEU A 151 -23.06 8.45 -4.03
N LYS A 152 -23.40 9.14 -5.11
CA LYS A 152 -22.58 9.21 -6.32
C LYS A 152 -21.81 10.52 -6.37
N ILE A 153 -20.65 10.50 -7.01
CA ILE A 153 -19.89 11.70 -7.28
C ILE A 153 -20.55 12.43 -8.47
N ALA A 154 -21.16 13.60 -8.19
CA ALA A 154 -21.76 14.45 -9.20
C ALA A 154 -20.70 15.14 -10.08
N SER A 155 -19.62 15.60 -9.43
CA SER A 155 -18.51 16.25 -10.11
C SER A 155 -17.24 16.14 -9.26
N LEU A 156 -16.09 16.13 -9.93
CA LEU A 156 -14.77 16.24 -9.31
C LEU A 156 -14.12 17.53 -9.81
N SER A 157 -13.80 18.44 -8.89
CA SER A 157 -13.16 19.72 -9.19
C SER A 157 -11.85 19.86 -8.39
N PHE A 158 -10.95 20.69 -8.90
CA PHE A 158 -9.62 20.86 -8.37
C PHE A 158 -9.35 22.31 -7.97
N GLY A 159 -8.49 22.51 -6.98
CA GLY A 159 -8.01 23.84 -6.58
C GLY A 159 -7.17 24.54 -7.65
N ASP A 160 -6.76 23.82 -8.68
CA ASP A 160 -6.10 24.32 -9.88
C ASP A 160 -7.04 24.12 -11.09
N ALA A 161 -7.56 25.23 -11.61
CA ALA A 161 -8.51 25.22 -12.72
C ALA A 161 -7.91 24.67 -14.03
N SER A 162 -6.59 24.70 -14.20
CA SER A 162 -5.91 24.18 -15.39
C SER A 162 -6.04 22.66 -15.54
N LEU A 163 -6.24 21.93 -14.45
CA LEU A 163 -6.46 20.49 -14.47
C LEU A 163 -7.79 20.11 -15.13
N GLY A 164 -8.84 20.87 -14.89
CA GLY A 164 -10.16 20.63 -15.50
C GLY A 164 -10.18 20.73 -17.03
N THR A 165 -9.17 21.39 -17.60
CA THR A 165 -8.97 21.55 -19.06
C THR A 165 -7.82 20.67 -19.59
N SER A 166 -7.14 19.93 -18.73
CA SER A 166 -6.12 18.95 -19.16
C SER A 166 -6.79 17.77 -19.83
N SER A 167 -6.57 17.59 -21.12
CA SER A 167 -7.20 16.51 -21.91
C SER A 167 -6.97 15.12 -21.34
N GLY A 168 -5.83 14.90 -20.67
CA GLY A 168 -5.50 13.63 -20.02
C GLY A 168 -6.37 13.37 -18.79
N VAL A 169 -6.60 14.38 -17.95
CA VAL A 169 -7.45 14.26 -16.75
C VAL A 169 -8.92 14.25 -17.14
N GLU A 170 -9.34 15.16 -18.04
CA GLU A 170 -10.74 15.28 -18.47
C GLU A 170 -11.27 13.96 -19.06
N SER A 171 -10.50 13.30 -19.91
CA SER A 171 -10.90 12.03 -20.55
C SER A 171 -11.09 10.88 -19.53
N ARG A 172 -10.52 11.01 -18.34
CA ARG A 172 -10.57 9.99 -17.26
C ARG A 172 -11.52 10.35 -16.12
N LEU A 173 -12.12 11.55 -16.12
CA LEU A 173 -13.08 11.93 -15.07
C LEU A 173 -14.25 10.95 -14.96
N SER A 174 -14.67 10.31 -16.07
CA SER A 174 -15.70 9.27 -16.06
C SER A 174 -15.35 8.02 -15.23
N ASP A 175 -14.08 7.84 -14.90
CA ASP A 175 -13.63 6.73 -14.07
C ASP A 175 -14.09 6.91 -12.60
N VAL A 176 -14.37 8.13 -12.17
CA VAL A 176 -14.82 8.48 -10.82
C VAL A 176 -16.17 9.20 -10.80
N VAL A 177 -16.46 10.11 -11.72
CA VAL A 177 -17.74 10.83 -11.80
C VAL A 177 -18.87 9.89 -12.18
N GLY A 178 -20.01 10.00 -11.51
CA GLY A 178 -21.16 9.09 -11.65
C GLY A 178 -21.00 7.75 -10.90
N LYS A 179 -19.84 7.47 -10.32
CA LYS A 179 -19.59 6.26 -9.50
C LYS A 179 -19.96 6.51 -8.04
N PRO A 180 -20.13 5.45 -7.25
CA PRO A 180 -20.25 5.57 -5.79
C PRO A 180 -19.11 6.36 -5.19
N TYR A 181 -19.38 7.22 -4.23
CA TYR A 181 -18.36 7.98 -3.52
C TYR A 181 -17.42 7.04 -2.74
N SER A 182 -16.16 7.09 -3.07
CA SER A 182 -15.08 6.39 -2.38
C SER A 182 -13.83 7.25 -2.42
N ARG A 183 -13.25 7.56 -1.28
CA ARG A 183 -11.98 8.30 -1.17
C ARG A 183 -10.83 7.50 -1.75
N ILE A 184 -10.81 6.17 -1.52
CA ILE A 184 -9.80 5.30 -2.12
C ILE A 184 -9.81 5.41 -3.65
N ALA A 185 -10.99 5.34 -4.27
CA ALA A 185 -11.09 5.46 -5.72
C ALA A 185 -10.62 6.83 -6.22
N ILE A 186 -10.95 7.91 -5.48
CA ILE A 186 -10.46 9.25 -5.80
C ILE A 186 -8.94 9.34 -5.61
N ASP A 187 -8.40 8.84 -4.51
CA ASP A 187 -6.97 8.90 -4.21
C ASP A 187 -6.14 8.11 -5.24
N VAL A 188 -6.63 6.93 -5.68
CA VAL A 188 -6.03 6.19 -6.79
C VAL A 188 -6.07 7.01 -8.08
N PHE A 189 -7.22 7.62 -8.40
CA PHE A 189 -7.34 8.50 -9.55
C PHE A 189 -6.35 9.69 -9.49
N LEU A 190 -6.22 10.31 -8.32
CA LEU A 190 -5.27 11.40 -8.10
C LEU A 190 -3.82 10.95 -8.29
N ALA A 191 -3.48 9.78 -7.78
CA ALA A 191 -2.12 9.23 -7.89
C ALA A 191 -1.77 8.85 -9.33
N GLU A 192 -2.69 8.22 -10.05
CA GLU A 192 -2.43 7.65 -11.38
C GLU A 192 -2.69 8.61 -12.54
N GLN A 193 -3.66 9.55 -12.39
CA GLN A 193 -4.07 10.40 -13.50
C GLN A 193 -3.71 11.88 -13.29
N VAL A 194 -3.76 12.38 -12.06
CA VAL A 194 -3.54 13.80 -11.78
C VAL A 194 -2.08 14.11 -11.45
N ARG A 195 -1.47 13.38 -10.52
CA ARG A 195 -0.05 13.59 -10.14
C ARG A 195 0.90 13.52 -11.32
N PRO A 196 0.78 12.57 -12.27
CA PRO A 196 1.65 12.51 -13.44
C PRO A 196 1.63 13.76 -14.32
N VAL A 197 0.49 14.48 -14.38
CA VAL A 197 0.40 15.74 -15.13
C VAL A 197 1.32 16.81 -14.54
N TYR A 198 1.39 16.91 -13.22
CA TYR A 198 2.29 17.83 -12.53
C TYR A 198 3.75 17.38 -12.63
N TRP A 199 4.02 16.09 -12.42
CA TRP A 199 5.37 15.55 -12.44
C TRP A 199 6.04 15.72 -13.80
N LYS A 200 5.30 15.55 -14.91
CA LYS A 200 5.79 15.85 -16.27
C LYS A 200 6.19 17.31 -16.46
N GLN A 201 5.62 18.22 -15.69
CA GLN A 201 5.88 19.65 -15.75
C GLN A 201 6.90 20.13 -14.70
N GLY A 202 7.56 19.20 -13.99
CA GLY A 202 8.56 19.52 -12.99
C GLY A 202 8.02 19.91 -11.60
N TYR A 203 6.73 19.83 -11.35
CA TYR A 203 6.13 20.06 -10.03
C TYR A 203 6.25 18.82 -9.15
N LEU A 204 7.47 18.45 -8.79
CA LEU A 204 7.75 17.19 -8.09
C LEU A 204 7.17 17.13 -6.67
N GLN A 205 6.95 18.28 -6.05
CA GLN A 205 6.42 18.40 -4.68
C GLN A 205 4.93 18.78 -4.67
N VAL A 206 4.20 18.52 -5.74
CA VAL A 206 2.76 18.77 -5.77
C VAL A 206 2.06 18.06 -4.62
N LYS A 207 1.22 18.80 -3.89
CA LYS A 207 0.38 18.28 -2.82
C LYS A 207 -1.06 18.27 -3.29
N LEU A 208 -1.62 17.08 -3.44
CA LEU A 208 -3.03 16.84 -3.65
C LEU A 208 -3.63 16.60 -2.26
N GLY A 209 -4.50 17.51 -1.81
CA GLY A 209 -5.14 17.40 -0.51
C GLY A 209 -6.22 16.33 -0.48
N PRO A 210 -6.72 15.97 0.70
CA PRO A 210 -7.81 15.02 0.81
C PRO A 210 -9.05 15.53 0.08
N PRO A 211 -9.84 14.64 -0.57
CA PRO A 211 -11.10 15.01 -1.18
C PRO A 211 -12.07 15.62 -0.16
N GLU A 212 -12.59 16.80 -0.46
CA GLU A 212 -13.57 17.52 0.34
C GLU A 212 -14.95 17.43 -0.32
N VAL A 213 -15.96 17.03 0.45
CA VAL A 213 -17.35 17.09 -0.02
C VAL A 213 -17.91 18.47 0.32
N ARG A 214 -18.40 19.19 -0.68
CA ARG A 214 -19.04 20.50 -0.51
C ARG A 214 -20.54 20.38 -0.65
N LEU A 215 -21.19 20.02 0.46
CA LEU A 215 -22.63 20.01 0.55
C LEU A 215 -23.15 21.43 0.77
N SER A 216 -24.16 21.83 -0.01
CA SER A 216 -24.86 23.12 0.17
C SER A 216 -25.98 22.91 1.17
N GLY A 217 -25.81 23.35 2.44
CA GLY A 217 -26.81 23.32 3.48
C GLY A 217 -26.39 22.55 4.74
N PRO A 218 -27.20 22.58 5.81
CA PRO A 218 -26.93 21.87 7.04
C PRO A 218 -26.98 20.35 6.80
N PRO A 219 -26.21 19.55 7.57
CA PRO A 219 -26.15 18.09 7.38
C PRO A 219 -27.43 17.32 7.65
N SER A 220 -28.51 17.98 8.02
CA SER A 220 -29.66 17.44 8.71
C SER A 220 -30.80 16.89 7.85
N GLU A 221 -30.76 16.98 6.52
CA GLU A 221 -31.89 16.49 5.74
C GLU A 221 -31.42 15.78 4.47
N LYS A 222 -32.07 14.61 4.19
CA LYS A 222 -31.88 13.77 3.00
C LYS A 222 -30.70 14.17 2.11
N LEU A 223 -29.60 13.45 2.28
CA LEU A 223 -28.44 13.63 1.42
C LEU A 223 -28.87 13.61 -0.04
N PRO A 224 -28.35 14.54 -0.85
CA PRO A 224 -28.53 14.43 -2.29
C PRO A 224 -27.94 13.09 -2.74
N SER A 225 -28.60 12.43 -3.67
CA SER A 225 -28.11 11.19 -4.27
C SER A 225 -26.74 11.36 -4.99
N GLU A 226 -26.38 12.62 -5.25
CA GLU A 226 -25.15 13.01 -5.93
C GLU A 226 -24.45 14.15 -5.17
N ILE A 227 -23.13 14.03 -4.99
CA ILE A 227 -22.32 14.96 -4.21
C ILE A 227 -21.19 15.55 -5.05
N PRO A 228 -20.98 16.88 -5.00
CA PRO A 228 -19.80 17.51 -5.59
C PRO A 228 -18.58 17.27 -4.69
N VAL A 229 -17.47 16.90 -5.32
CA VAL A 229 -16.19 16.67 -4.64
C VAL A 229 -15.17 17.70 -5.11
N PHE A 230 -14.42 18.26 -4.17
CA PHE A 230 -13.34 19.19 -4.43
C PHE A 230 -12.03 18.65 -3.87
N VAL A 231 -10.97 18.76 -4.67
CA VAL A 231 -9.60 18.38 -4.27
C VAL A 231 -8.74 19.63 -4.17
N PRO A 232 -8.26 19.98 -2.97
CA PRO A 232 -7.28 21.05 -2.81
C PRO A 232 -5.97 20.67 -3.51
N VAL A 233 -5.41 21.61 -4.30
CA VAL A 233 -4.14 21.40 -5.01
C VAL A 233 -3.17 22.52 -4.66
N LYS A 234 -1.93 22.13 -4.34
CA LYS A 234 -0.78 23.04 -4.19
C LYS A 234 0.34 22.52 -5.09
N ALA A 235 0.49 23.10 -6.27
CA ALA A 235 1.47 22.67 -7.27
C ALA A 235 2.92 22.76 -6.75
N GLY A 236 3.25 23.80 -6.00
CA GLY A 236 4.62 24.06 -5.55
C GLY A 236 5.47 24.75 -6.62
N ALA A 237 6.78 24.56 -6.56
CA ALA A 237 7.74 25.11 -7.53
C ALA A 237 8.03 24.10 -8.65
N ILE A 238 8.46 24.62 -9.80
CA ILE A 238 9.02 23.81 -10.90
C ILE A 238 10.50 23.57 -10.61
N TYR A 239 10.94 22.31 -10.69
CA TYR A 239 12.31 21.91 -10.46
C TYR A 239 13.03 21.55 -11.75
N HIS A 240 14.37 21.74 -11.73
CA HIS A 240 15.30 21.32 -12.78
C HIS A 240 16.29 20.32 -12.20
N ILE A 241 16.82 19.43 -13.03
CA ILE A 241 17.80 18.42 -12.61
C ILE A 241 19.12 19.09 -12.30
N ALA A 242 19.66 18.90 -11.09
CA ALA A 242 21.01 19.30 -10.74
C ALA A 242 22.01 18.17 -11.03
N ALA A 243 21.77 16.98 -10.47
CA ALA A 243 22.67 15.83 -10.63
C ALA A 243 21.94 14.51 -10.31
N ALA A 244 22.46 13.43 -10.88
CA ALA A 244 22.21 12.06 -10.42
C ALA A 244 23.56 11.41 -10.09
N THR A 245 23.61 10.65 -8.99
CA THR A 245 24.83 9.95 -8.53
C THR A 245 24.49 8.54 -8.12
N TRP A 246 25.44 7.60 -8.30
CA TRP A 246 25.23 6.17 -8.13
C TRP A 246 26.16 5.59 -7.08
N THR A 247 25.68 4.58 -6.36
CA THR A 247 26.48 3.78 -5.43
C THR A 247 26.03 2.32 -5.47
N GLY A 248 27.00 1.37 -5.35
CA GLY A 248 26.71 -0.07 -5.31
C GLY A 248 26.41 -0.68 -6.69
N ASN A 249 26.78 -0.01 -7.77
CA ASN A 249 26.58 -0.42 -9.16
C ASN A 249 27.86 -0.99 -9.77
N ASP A 250 28.23 -2.21 -9.38
CA ASP A 250 29.46 -2.85 -9.84
C ASP A 250 29.31 -3.50 -11.23
N VAL A 251 28.12 -3.95 -11.59
CA VAL A 251 27.79 -4.62 -12.86
C VAL A 251 27.54 -3.62 -14.00
N LEU A 252 26.78 -2.55 -13.70
CA LEU A 252 26.48 -1.51 -14.66
C LEU A 252 27.26 -0.24 -14.36
N SER A 253 27.98 0.30 -15.34
CA SER A 253 28.70 1.57 -15.16
C SER A 253 27.71 2.73 -14.92
N SER A 254 28.14 3.76 -14.16
CA SER A 254 27.33 4.97 -13.96
C SER A 254 26.93 5.62 -15.28
N ILE A 255 27.79 5.59 -16.30
CA ILE A 255 27.47 6.10 -17.64
C ILE A 255 26.27 5.33 -18.26
N SER A 256 26.28 4.00 -18.12
CA SER A 256 25.17 3.18 -18.62
C SER A 256 23.86 3.49 -17.85
N LEU A 257 23.98 3.61 -16.53
CA LEU A 257 22.82 3.96 -15.67
C LEU A 257 22.27 5.34 -15.99
N ASP A 258 23.12 6.35 -16.21
CA ASP A 258 22.71 7.69 -16.66
C ASP A 258 21.96 7.64 -18.00
N SER A 259 22.43 6.79 -18.92
CA SER A 259 21.75 6.59 -20.21
C SER A 259 20.35 5.99 -20.05
N PHE A 260 20.19 4.99 -19.17
CA PHE A 260 18.89 4.39 -18.88
C PHE A 260 17.98 5.34 -18.10
N LEU A 261 18.54 6.13 -17.19
CA LEU A 261 17.79 7.11 -16.41
C LEU A 261 17.22 8.23 -17.31
N GLY A 262 17.94 8.60 -18.36
CA GLY A 262 17.49 9.55 -19.39
C GLY A 262 17.52 11.01 -18.96
N LEU A 263 18.01 11.34 -17.75
CA LEU A 263 18.02 12.70 -17.22
C LEU A 263 19.27 13.48 -17.65
N LYS A 264 19.11 14.79 -17.84
CA LYS A 264 20.19 15.73 -18.17
C LYS A 264 20.24 16.86 -17.17
N ALA A 265 21.42 17.16 -16.66
CA ALA A 265 21.61 18.32 -15.79
C ALA A 265 21.13 19.61 -16.45
N GLY A 266 20.44 20.46 -15.70
CA GLY A 266 19.80 21.69 -16.17
C GLY A 266 18.47 21.51 -16.90
N ALA A 267 18.08 20.28 -17.28
CA ALA A 267 16.77 20.03 -17.88
C ALA A 267 15.64 20.12 -16.85
N LEU A 268 14.43 20.29 -17.33
CA LEU A 268 13.22 20.17 -16.52
C LEU A 268 13.21 18.81 -15.80
N ALA A 269 12.87 18.81 -14.52
CA ALA A 269 12.79 17.60 -13.74
C ALA A 269 11.43 16.89 -14.00
N ASP A 270 11.34 16.14 -15.09
CA ASP A 270 10.19 15.30 -15.39
C ASP A 270 10.20 14.08 -14.46
N GLY A 271 9.30 14.05 -13.47
CA GLY A 271 9.19 12.97 -12.50
C GLY A 271 8.75 11.65 -13.14
N MET A 272 7.96 11.69 -14.22
CA MET A 272 7.55 10.47 -14.92
C MET A 272 8.70 9.85 -15.72
N GLU A 273 9.54 10.67 -16.34
CA GLU A 273 10.76 10.20 -17.00
C GLU A 273 11.74 9.61 -15.98
N PHE A 274 11.85 10.22 -14.79
CA PHE A 274 12.66 9.67 -13.70
C PHE A 274 12.21 8.27 -13.27
N GLU A 275 10.91 8.09 -12.98
CA GLU A 275 10.36 6.78 -12.59
C GLU A 275 10.52 5.76 -13.72
N GLY A 276 10.21 6.15 -14.95
CA GLY A 276 10.43 5.30 -16.12
C GLY A 276 11.91 4.90 -16.31
N GLY A 277 12.83 5.81 -15.97
CA GLY A 277 14.25 5.55 -15.97
C GLY A 277 14.66 4.51 -14.92
N LEU A 278 14.12 4.60 -13.73
CA LEU A 278 14.37 3.60 -12.67
C LEU A 278 13.86 2.21 -13.08
N GLU A 279 12.69 2.13 -13.73
CA GLU A 279 12.15 0.86 -14.25
C GLU A 279 13.06 0.28 -15.33
N ARG A 280 13.51 1.09 -16.32
CA ARG A 280 14.47 0.63 -17.34
C ARG A 280 15.74 0.05 -16.74
N ILE A 281 16.22 0.62 -15.63
CA ILE A 281 17.39 0.12 -14.91
C ILE A 281 17.10 -1.22 -14.24
N ARG A 282 15.96 -1.36 -13.55
CA ARG A 282 15.54 -2.64 -12.95
C ARG A 282 15.38 -3.74 -14.00
N ASP A 283 14.80 -3.41 -15.14
CA ASP A 283 14.67 -4.33 -16.27
C ASP A 283 16.02 -4.77 -16.82
N GLU A 284 16.98 -3.84 -16.91
CA GLU A 284 18.33 -4.14 -17.41
C GLU A 284 19.11 -5.06 -16.46
N TYR A 285 18.96 -4.90 -15.15
CA TYR A 285 19.45 -5.87 -14.17
C TYR A 285 18.73 -7.21 -14.30
N GLY A 286 17.41 -7.19 -14.49
CA GLY A 286 16.60 -8.39 -14.72
C GLY A 286 17.03 -9.18 -15.98
N ARG A 287 17.37 -8.49 -17.08
CA ARG A 287 17.92 -9.13 -18.30
C ARG A 287 19.25 -9.84 -18.06
N ARG A 288 20.01 -9.38 -17.07
CA ARG A 288 21.28 -9.96 -16.67
C ARG A 288 21.18 -10.97 -15.54
N GLY A 289 19.98 -11.39 -15.18
CA GLY A 289 19.74 -12.40 -14.15
C GLY A 289 19.80 -11.88 -12.72
N TYR A 290 19.88 -10.58 -12.48
CA TYR A 290 19.86 -9.99 -11.15
C TYR A 290 18.41 -9.75 -10.71
N LEU A 291 17.71 -10.81 -10.30
CA LEU A 291 16.29 -10.78 -10.00
C LEU A 291 15.95 -10.00 -8.73
N ASP A 292 16.88 -9.96 -7.78
CA ASP A 292 16.75 -9.29 -6.49
C ASP A 292 17.31 -7.86 -6.50
N ALA A 293 17.71 -7.36 -7.68
CA ALA A 293 18.28 -6.03 -7.79
C ALA A 293 17.29 -4.96 -7.34
N THR A 294 17.73 -4.11 -6.43
CA THR A 294 16.96 -2.95 -5.96
C THR A 294 17.65 -1.65 -6.37
N VAL A 295 16.84 -0.67 -6.77
CA VAL A 295 17.27 0.68 -7.15
C VAL A 295 16.51 1.67 -6.28
N GLN A 296 17.21 2.27 -5.31
CA GLN A 296 16.61 3.11 -4.27
C GLN A 296 17.09 4.54 -4.42
N PRO A 297 16.26 5.49 -4.91
CA PRO A 297 16.60 6.89 -4.99
C PRO A 297 16.43 7.58 -3.64
N GLU A 298 17.38 8.44 -3.31
CA GLU A 298 17.30 9.45 -2.27
C GLU A 298 17.24 10.81 -2.97
N THR A 299 16.11 11.52 -2.81
CA THR A 299 15.87 12.79 -3.47
C THR A 299 16.19 13.95 -2.54
N SER A 300 16.94 14.94 -3.01
CA SER A 300 17.21 16.17 -2.29
C SER A 300 16.84 17.41 -3.13
N TYR A 301 16.13 18.34 -2.50
CA TYR A 301 15.65 19.55 -3.12
C TYR A 301 16.46 20.76 -2.66
N ASN A 302 16.86 21.61 -3.60
CA ASN A 302 17.36 22.95 -3.32
C ASN A 302 16.25 23.96 -3.63
N GLU A 303 15.54 24.37 -2.59
CA GLU A 303 14.40 25.28 -2.72
C GLU A 303 14.78 26.65 -3.28
N ALA A 304 15.96 27.17 -2.94
CA ALA A 304 16.41 28.49 -3.40
C ALA A 304 16.80 28.49 -4.90
N ALA A 305 17.39 27.39 -5.38
CA ALA A 305 17.78 27.22 -6.77
C ALA A 305 16.71 26.54 -7.63
N HIS A 306 15.65 26.04 -7.03
CA HIS A 306 14.62 25.19 -7.67
C HIS A 306 15.25 24.02 -8.44
N THR A 307 16.18 23.30 -7.79
CA THR A 307 16.83 22.13 -8.38
C THR A 307 16.66 20.89 -7.52
N VAL A 308 16.68 19.74 -8.19
CA VAL A 308 16.61 18.42 -7.54
C VAL A 308 17.86 17.61 -7.87
N SER A 309 18.37 16.93 -6.87
CA SER A 309 19.47 15.95 -7.01
C SER A 309 19.00 14.59 -6.54
N TYR A 310 19.46 13.56 -7.25
CA TYR A 310 19.17 12.16 -6.93
C TYR A 310 20.45 11.43 -6.55
N LYS A 311 20.46 10.81 -5.38
CA LYS A 311 21.48 9.88 -4.96
C LYS A 311 20.89 8.48 -4.97
N ILE A 312 21.29 7.65 -5.93
CA ILE A 312 20.65 6.39 -6.19
C ILE A 312 21.56 5.26 -5.71
N ARG A 313 21.04 4.46 -4.79
CA ARG A 313 21.73 3.26 -4.30
C ARG A 313 21.18 2.06 -5.04
N VAL A 314 22.11 1.31 -5.62
CA VAL A 314 21.84 0.01 -6.23
C VAL A 314 22.30 -1.08 -5.27
N SER A 315 21.48 -2.10 -5.10
CA SER A 315 21.87 -3.37 -4.50
C SER A 315 21.59 -4.45 -5.53
N GLU A 316 22.65 -4.98 -6.14
CA GLU A 316 22.52 -5.84 -7.32
C GLU A 316 22.04 -7.25 -6.98
N GLY A 317 22.43 -7.75 -5.80
CA GLY A 317 22.06 -9.09 -5.36
C GLY A 317 22.82 -10.20 -6.09
N THR A 318 22.19 -11.36 -6.20
CA THR A 318 22.77 -12.54 -6.84
C THR A 318 22.39 -12.59 -8.31
N GLN A 319 23.37 -12.91 -9.18
CA GLN A 319 23.09 -13.24 -10.57
C GLN A 319 22.61 -14.69 -10.66
N TYR A 320 21.41 -14.89 -11.19
CA TYR A 320 20.80 -16.20 -11.34
C TYR A 320 20.92 -16.74 -12.76
N HIS A 321 21.13 -18.03 -12.84
CA HIS A 321 21.06 -18.82 -14.06
C HIS A 321 19.77 -19.66 -14.08
N MET A 322 19.31 -20.02 -15.27
CA MET A 322 18.17 -20.92 -15.40
C MET A 322 18.52 -22.29 -14.83
N GLY A 323 17.78 -22.69 -13.79
CA GLY A 323 17.84 -24.04 -13.21
C GLY A 323 16.95 -25.03 -13.95
N GLY A 324 16.12 -25.71 -13.20
CA GLY A 324 15.08 -26.59 -13.72
C GLY A 324 13.77 -25.85 -14.00
N TRP A 325 12.84 -26.54 -14.66
CA TRP A 325 11.48 -26.07 -14.74
C TRP A 325 10.48 -27.21 -14.79
N VAL A 326 9.29 -26.94 -14.27
CA VAL A 326 8.19 -27.90 -14.16
C VAL A 326 6.97 -27.28 -14.84
N VAL A 327 6.32 -28.08 -15.68
CA VAL A 327 5.04 -27.72 -16.32
C VAL A 327 4.02 -28.73 -15.86
N THR A 328 2.87 -28.25 -15.39
CA THR A 328 1.74 -29.07 -14.95
C THR A 328 0.46 -28.63 -15.67
N GLY A 329 -0.57 -29.50 -15.67
CA GLY A 329 -1.89 -29.19 -16.23
C GLY A 329 -2.03 -29.38 -17.74
N LEU A 330 -0.98 -29.75 -18.46
CA LEU A 330 -1.02 -30.02 -19.90
C LEU A 330 -0.85 -31.53 -20.22
N SER A 331 -1.29 -31.90 -21.43
CA SER A 331 -0.92 -33.21 -22.00
C SER A 331 0.60 -33.26 -22.27
N THR A 332 1.16 -34.48 -22.38
CA THR A 332 2.59 -34.67 -22.69
C THR A 332 3.04 -33.90 -23.94
N ASN A 333 2.19 -33.82 -24.97
CA ASN A 333 2.50 -33.07 -26.19
C ASN A 333 2.44 -31.56 -25.96
N GLY A 334 1.46 -31.08 -25.17
CA GLY A 334 1.38 -29.68 -24.76
C GLY A 334 2.60 -29.25 -23.94
N GLU A 335 2.98 -30.06 -22.96
CA GLU A 335 4.19 -29.84 -22.17
C GLU A 335 5.44 -29.74 -23.03
N GLN A 336 5.63 -30.70 -23.98
CA GLN A 336 6.79 -30.68 -24.90
C GLN A 336 6.83 -29.42 -25.76
N ARG A 337 5.69 -28.90 -26.20
CA ARG A 337 5.63 -27.66 -26.98
C ARG A 337 6.01 -26.46 -26.17
N VAL A 338 5.45 -26.33 -24.96
CA VAL A 338 5.81 -25.27 -24.03
C VAL A 338 7.31 -25.33 -23.72
N ARG A 339 7.87 -26.54 -23.52
CA ARG A 339 9.31 -26.74 -23.32
C ARG A 339 10.16 -26.27 -24.52
N THR A 340 9.71 -26.58 -25.73
CA THR A 340 10.44 -26.20 -26.94
C THR A 340 10.38 -24.67 -27.19
N ALA A 341 9.29 -24.04 -26.79
CA ALA A 341 9.10 -22.58 -26.95
C ALA A 341 9.73 -21.75 -25.84
N PHE A 342 10.12 -22.39 -24.72
CA PHE A 342 10.71 -21.66 -23.59
C PHE A 342 12.04 -21.00 -23.99
N PRO A 343 12.22 -19.68 -23.77
CA PRO A 343 13.28 -18.91 -24.42
C PRO A 343 14.66 -18.98 -23.72
N ILE A 344 14.77 -19.64 -22.57
CA ILE A 344 15.99 -19.67 -21.75
C ILE A 344 16.42 -21.12 -21.51
N ALA A 345 17.62 -21.48 -21.96
CA ALA A 345 18.15 -22.83 -21.74
C ALA A 345 18.66 -23.00 -20.29
N SER A 346 18.59 -24.23 -19.76
CA SER A 346 19.14 -24.52 -18.44
C SER A 346 20.64 -24.20 -18.41
N GLY A 347 21.08 -23.49 -17.37
CA GLY A 347 22.44 -22.99 -17.20
C GLY A 347 22.71 -21.62 -17.82
N ASP A 348 21.86 -21.12 -18.69
CA ASP A 348 22.00 -19.76 -19.21
C ASP A 348 21.63 -18.71 -18.15
N ILE A 349 22.11 -17.47 -18.33
CA ILE A 349 21.66 -16.35 -17.49
C ILE A 349 20.15 -16.22 -17.60
N PHE A 350 19.46 -16.12 -16.46
CA PHE A 350 18.01 -15.97 -16.42
C PHE A 350 17.59 -14.56 -16.84
N ASP A 351 17.24 -14.40 -18.09
CA ASP A 351 16.71 -13.14 -18.62
C ASP A 351 15.23 -12.98 -18.25
N LYS A 352 14.97 -12.15 -17.22
CA LYS A 352 13.62 -11.89 -16.71
C LYS A 352 12.68 -11.31 -17.78
N MET A 353 13.21 -10.47 -18.69
CA MET A 353 12.36 -9.86 -19.72
C MET A 353 11.94 -10.89 -20.76
N ARG A 354 12.86 -11.76 -21.23
CA ARG A 354 12.48 -12.87 -22.13
C ARG A 354 11.47 -13.80 -21.48
N TYR A 355 11.61 -14.04 -20.18
CA TYR A 355 10.63 -14.84 -19.43
C TYR A 355 9.25 -14.15 -19.37
N GLN A 356 9.20 -12.85 -19.12
CA GLN A 356 7.94 -12.09 -19.11
C GLN A 356 7.28 -12.04 -20.49
N ASP A 357 8.05 -11.80 -21.57
CA ASP A 357 7.54 -11.85 -22.94
C ASP A 357 6.92 -13.21 -23.27
N PHE A 358 7.57 -14.28 -22.83
CA PHE A 358 7.04 -15.63 -22.99
C PHE A 358 5.73 -15.83 -22.22
N LEU A 359 5.62 -15.34 -20.98
CA LEU A 359 4.36 -15.41 -20.22
C LEU A 359 3.23 -14.64 -20.88
N ILE A 360 3.52 -13.43 -21.38
CA ILE A 360 2.55 -12.61 -22.13
C ILE A 360 2.08 -13.38 -23.37
N ALA A 361 2.99 -14.03 -24.08
CA ALA A 361 2.64 -14.83 -25.24
C ALA A 361 1.77 -16.04 -24.88
N LEU A 362 2.03 -16.70 -23.73
CA LEU A 362 1.16 -17.75 -23.21
C LEU A 362 -0.23 -17.23 -22.85
N GLN A 363 -0.33 -16.14 -22.10
CA GLN A 363 -1.59 -15.53 -21.68
C GLN A 363 -2.46 -15.12 -22.88
N ASN A 364 -1.85 -14.62 -23.93
CA ASN A 364 -2.54 -14.25 -25.17
C ASN A 364 -2.86 -15.45 -26.08
N HIS A 365 -2.68 -16.68 -25.61
CA HIS A 365 -2.92 -17.92 -26.38
C HIS A 365 -2.22 -17.88 -27.74
N ALA A 366 -0.96 -17.44 -27.75
CA ALA A 366 -0.23 -17.24 -29.00
C ALA A 366 -0.06 -18.57 -29.75
N LYS A 367 -0.85 -18.78 -30.81
CA LYS A 367 -0.78 -19.98 -31.66
C LYS A 367 0.62 -20.28 -32.20
N ALA A 368 1.43 -19.22 -32.36
CA ALA A 368 2.84 -19.35 -32.73
C ALA A 368 3.67 -20.16 -31.74
N ILE A 369 3.32 -20.11 -30.45
CA ILE A 369 3.99 -20.87 -29.38
C ILE A 369 3.34 -22.23 -29.18
N LEU A 370 2.01 -22.24 -29.06
CA LEU A 370 1.24 -23.45 -28.69
C LEU A 370 0.87 -24.31 -29.91
N GLY A 371 0.97 -23.75 -31.15
CA GLY A 371 0.61 -24.42 -32.38
C GLY A 371 -0.91 -24.59 -32.57
N GLU A 372 -1.31 -25.37 -33.58
CA GLU A 372 -2.73 -25.60 -33.91
C GLU A 372 -3.41 -26.69 -33.07
N LEU A 373 -2.69 -27.34 -32.13
CA LEU A 373 -3.31 -28.31 -31.26
C LEU A 373 -4.18 -27.58 -30.21
N PRO A 374 -5.38 -28.10 -29.92
CA PRO A 374 -6.25 -27.54 -28.91
C PRO A 374 -5.66 -27.77 -27.52
N ILE A 375 -4.76 -26.90 -27.08
CA ILE A 375 -4.40 -26.80 -25.69
C ILE A 375 -5.44 -25.89 -25.07
N HIS A 376 -6.37 -26.49 -24.34
CA HIS A 376 -7.39 -25.75 -23.61
C HIS A 376 -6.87 -25.51 -22.19
N TYR A 377 -6.69 -24.27 -21.85
CA TYR A 377 -6.47 -23.77 -20.48
C TYR A 377 -7.11 -22.39 -20.35
N GLU A 378 -7.58 -22.05 -19.16
CA GLU A 378 -8.19 -20.76 -18.88
C GLU A 378 -7.16 -19.80 -18.33
N THR A 379 -6.25 -20.30 -17.50
CA THR A 379 -5.23 -19.50 -16.82
C THR A 379 -3.89 -20.23 -16.75
N VAL A 380 -2.81 -19.47 -16.60
CA VAL A 380 -1.46 -19.98 -16.34
C VAL A 380 -0.94 -19.39 -15.05
N GLY A 381 -0.83 -20.21 -14.02
CA GLY A 381 -0.08 -19.86 -12.81
C GLY A 381 1.42 -19.96 -13.09
N HIS A 382 2.21 -19.05 -12.55
CA HIS A 382 3.66 -19.09 -12.69
C HIS A 382 4.37 -18.66 -11.41
N TRP A 383 5.47 -19.34 -11.08
CA TRP A 383 6.29 -19.05 -9.91
C TRP A 383 7.76 -19.18 -10.28
N LEU A 384 8.56 -18.27 -9.74
CA LEU A 384 10.01 -18.33 -9.75
C LEU A 384 10.47 -18.79 -8.37
N LYS A 385 11.36 -19.78 -8.34
CA LYS A 385 11.96 -20.30 -7.12
C LYS A 385 13.47 -20.10 -7.17
N PRO A 386 13.99 -18.96 -6.69
CA PRO A 386 15.42 -18.72 -6.63
C PRO A 386 16.07 -19.57 -5.55
N ASP A 387 17.27 -20.09 -5.87
CA ASP A 387 18.19 -20.74 -4.95
C ASP A 387 19.49 -19.93 -4.91
N PRO A 388 19.67 -19.06 -3.90
CA PRO A 388 20.85 -18.18 -3.81
C PRO A 388 22.17 -18.95 -3.63
N GLU A 389 22.12 -20.16 -3.01
CA GLU A 389 23.32 -20.97 -2.80
C GLU A 389 23.84 -21.55 -4.12
N LYS A 390 22.92 -22.07 -4.95
CA LYS A 390 23.25 -22.60 -6.28
C LYS A 390 23.32 -21.52 -7.36
N LYS A 391 22.86 -20.31 -7.05
CA LYS A 391 22.69 -19.18 -8.00
C LYS A 391 21.82 -19.59 -9.21
N THR A 392 20.76 -20.37 -8.96
CA THR A 392 19.82 -20.79 -9.99
C THR A 392 18.42 -20.35 -9.65
N VAL A 393 17.57 -20.23 -10.67
CA VAL A 393 16.14 -20.04 -10.50
C VAL A 393 15.40 -21.14 -11.25
N ASP A 394 14.51 -21.84 -10.54
CA ASP A 394 13.61 -22.81 -11.12
C ASP A 394 12.28 -22.13 -11.47
N VAL A 395 11.67 -22.56 -12.57
CA VAL A 395 10.39 -22.06 -13.05
C VAL A 395 9.31 -23.12 -12.89
N LEU A 396 8.19 -22.76 -12.31
CA LEU A 396 6.99 -23.58 -12.27
C LEU A 396 5.88 -22.90 -13.08
N LEU A 397 5.30 -23.63 -14.02
CA LEU A 397 4.11 -23.22 -14.80
C LEU A 397 2.98 -24.23 -14.55
N ASP A 398 1.81 -23.73 -14.14
CA ASP A 398 0.62 -24.54 -13.86
C ASP A 398 -0.56 -24.05 -14.71
N PHE A 399 -0.97 -24.90 -15.65
CA PHE A 399 -2.06 -24.60 -16.58
C PHE A 399 -3.37 -25.16 -16.02
N LYS A 400 -4.40 -24.30 -15.96
CA LYS A 400 -5.73 -24.63 -15.46
C LYS A 400 -6.81 -24.34 -16.48
#